data_2e3037ca3d4bc2a5924ecd5028ae1e2e
#
_entry.id   2e3037ca3d4bc2a5924ecd5028ae1e2e
#
_cell.length_a   1.000
_cell.length_b   1.000
_cell.length_c   1.000
_cell.angle_alpha   90.00
_cell.angle_beta   90.00
_cell.angle_gamma   90.00
#
_symmetry.space_group_name_H-M   'P 1'
#
loop_
_entity.id
_entity.type
_entity.pdbx_description
1 polymer ?
#
loop_
_entity_poly.entity_id
_entity_poly.type
_entity_poly.pdbx_seq_one_letter_code
_entity_poly.pdbx_strand_id
1 'polypeptide(L)'
;MQMQEKKIKGFALLELIVVIAIIGAMSAAAFKPFLKWRTERMVRAQATETASLMRNIFSQVQRGQYSFVQFDIQKSGNEYLISSNGMFIDRFTDYVRDKYNASDQLNDFHKFATRCSDSLTWDHVGETDENILTVNQISVDATRIGIGVAGSDVSSDGGRVCFSKDGTYYSPGGIFLSGSTPIERLFICTVRSSGTGCSLGVNNEPPSDQKNTFALEWSRFGNISLKKYSESNGWIEQ
;
A
#
# COMPACT_ATOMS: atom_id res chain seq x y z
N MET A 1 62.18 40.63 25.68
CA MET A 1 61.13 39.88 25.00
C MET A 1 60.06 39.57 26.05
N GLN A 2 58.96 40.38 26.12
CA GLN A 2 57.87 40.15 27.09
C GLN A 2 56.83 39.27 26.44
N MET A 3 56.66 38.08 26.98
CA MET A 3 55.55 37.21 26.60
C MET A 3 54.26 37.76 27.21
N GLN A 4 53.31 38.19 26.38
CA GLN A 4 51.95 38.50 26.80
C GLN A 4 51.24 37.20 27.13
N GLU A 5 50.93 36.95 28.38
CA GLU A 5 50.03 35.91 28.81
C GLU A 5 48.60 36.22 28.32
N LYS A 6 48.16 35.39 27.40
CA LYS A 6 46.79 35.43 26.86
C LYS A 6 45.86 34.84 27.93
N LYS A 7 45.15 35.71 28.72
CA LYS A 7 44.15 35.27 29.67
C LYS A 7 43.03 34.52 28.93
N ILE A 8 42.97 33.22 29.11
CA ILE A 8 41.86 32.39 28.65
C ILE A 8 40.68 32.70 29.56
N LYS A 9 39.67 33.42 29.06
CA LYS A 9 38.41 33.65 29.76
C LYS A 9 37.65 32.33 29.83
N GLY A 10 37.48 31.75 31.03
CA GLY A 10 36.60 30.59 31.22
C GLY A 10 35.14 30.99 31.04
N PHE A 11 34.34 30.08 30.50
CA PHE A 11 32.91 30.25 30.38
C PHE A 11 32.28 30.41 31.77
N ALA A 12 31.48 31.46 31.98
CA ALA A 12 30.75 31.65 33.23
C ALA A 12 29.64 30.57 33.33
N LEU A 13 29.43 29.99 34.50
CA LEU A 13 28.39 28.99 34.76
C LEU A 13 26.99 29.50 34.34
N LEU A 14 26.75 30.80 34.52
CA LEU A 14 25.54 31.48 34.09
C LEU A 14 25.33 31.42 32.55
N GLU A 15 26.40 31.59 31.76
CA GLU A 15 26.36 31.56 30.31
C GLU A 15 25.97 30.17 29.81
N LEU A 16 26.47 29.11 30.45
CA LEU A 16 26.10 27.75 30.14
C LEU A 16 24.60 27.47 30.42
N ILE A 17 24.11 27.96 31.62
CA ILE A 17 22.69 27.79 31.96
C ILE A 17 21.76 28.49 30.96
N VAL A 18 22.13 29.71 30.55
CA VAL A 18 21.35 30.45 29.54
C VAL A 18 21.31 29.69 28.17
N VAL A 19 22.45 29.17 27.76
CA VAL A 19 22.52 28.40 26.49
C VAL A 19 21.64 27.15 26.54
N ILE A 20 21.72 26.37 27.63
CA ILE A 20 20.87 25.17 27.74
C ILE A 20 19.37 25.50 27.85
N ALA A 21 19.03 26.62 28.52
CA ALA A 21 17.65 27.10 28.59
C ALA A 21 17.10 27.50 27.22
N ILE A 22 17.89 28.20 26.39
CA ILE A 22 17.51 28.55 25.02
C ILE A 22 17.35 27.30 24.16
N ILE A 23 18.32 26.35 24.19
CA ILE A 23 18.24 25.09 23.45
C ILE A 23 17.00 24.29 23.87
N GLY A 24 16.72 24.24 25.18
CA GLY A 24 15.54 23.55 25.70
C GLY A 24 14.23 24.15 25.17
N ALA A 25 14.12 25.48 25.19
CA ALA A 25 12.95 26.18 24.65
C ALA A 25 12.76 25.97 23.15
N MET A 26 13.85 26.07 22.37
CA MET A 26 13.82 25.84 20.92
C MET A 26 13.46 24.38 20.60
N SER A 27 14.00 23.41 21.32
CA SER A 27 13.72 22.00 21.15
C SER A 27 12.25 21.68 21.43
N ALA A 28 11.67 22.28 22.50
CA ALA A 28 10.25 22.10 22.81
C ALA A 28 9.32 22.63 21.71
N ALA A 29 9.66 23.77 21.11
CA ALA A 29 8.88 24.35 20.00
C ALA A 29 8.97 23.50 18.71
N ALA A 30 10.14 22.93 18.44
CA ALA A 30 10.40 22.14 17.23
C ALA A 30 9.83 20.71 17.29
N PHE A 31 9.51 20.19 18.48
CA PHE A 31 9.16 18.79 18.69
C PHE A 31 7.86 18.37 17.96
N LYS A 32 6.79 19.15 18.08
CA LYS A 32 5.49 18.86 17.45
C LYS A 32 5.55 18.81 15.92
N PRO A 33 6.10 19.82 15.21
CA PRO A 33 6.20 19.78 13.76
C PRO A 33 7.10 18.65 13.26
N PHE A 34 8.16 18.31 14.01
CA PHE A 34 9.04 17.20 13.67
C PHE A 34 8.33 15.84 13.72
N LEU A 35 7.53 15.58 14.77
CA LEU A 35 6.75 14.33 14.86
C LEU A 35 5.74 14.21 13.70
N LYS A 36 5.04 15.30 13.38
CA LYS A 36 4.09 15.33 12.26
C LYS A 36 4.78 15.02 10.94
N TRP A 37 5.92 15.64 10.67
CA TRP A 37 6.70 15.41 9.46
C TRP A 37 7.22 13.97 9.38
N ARG A 38 7.72 13.41 10.49
CA ARG A 38 8.16 12.00 10.56
C ARG A 38 7.03 11.04 10.22
N THR A 39 5.85 11.26 10.78
CA THR A 39 4.66 10.43 10.53
C THR A 39 4.24 10.51 9.07
N GLU A 40 4.19 11.70 8.48
CA GLU A 40 3.86 11.88 7.06
C GLU A 40 4.85 11.16 6.16
N ARG A 41 6.16 11.26 6.45
CA ARG A 41 7.19 10.55 5.69
C ARG A 41 7.01 9.04 5.73
N MET A 42 6.66 8.50 6.88
CA MET A 42 6.43 7.07 7.05
C MET A 42 5.25 6.59 6.19
N VAL A 43 4.11 7.28 6.25
CA VAL A 43 2.94 6.92 5.44
C VAL A 43 3.22 7.09 3.95
N ARG A 44 3.89 8.19 3.56
CA ARG A 44 4.28 8.44 2.17
C ARG A 44 5.21 7.35 1.64
N ALA A 45 6.21 6.94 2.41
CA ALA A 45 7.13 5.88 2.02
C ALA A 45 6.37 4.58 1.74
N GLN A 46 5.47 4.20 2.63
CA GLN A 46 4.68 2.99 2.48
C GLN A 46 3.71 3.07 1.29
N ALA A 47 3.05 4.21 1.09
CA ALA A 47 2.18 4.43 -0.05
C ALA A 47 2.95 4.34 -1.38
N THR A 48 4.15 4.92 -1.43
CA THR A 48 5.02 4.85 -2.62
C THR A 48 5.51 3.44 -2.88
N GLU A 49 5.89 2.70 -1.84
CA GLU A 49 6.34 1.31 -1.95
C GLU A 49 5.22 0.40 -2.46
N THR A 50 4.01 0.53 -1.91
CA THR A 50 2.82 -0.21 -2.38
C THR A 50 2.49 0.12 -3.84
N ALA A 51 2.53 1.39 -4.21
CA ALA A 51 2.31 1.82 -5.59
C ALA A 51 3.39 1.27 -6.54
N SER A 52 4.64 1.25 -6.09
CA SER A 52 5.76 0.71 -6.85
C SER A 52 5.63 -0.79 -7.08
N LEU A 53 5.22 -1.54 -6.05
CA LEU A 53 4.95 -2.98 -6.16
C LEU A 53 3.87 -3.25 -7.22
N MET A 54 2.76 -2.52 -7.16
CA MET A 54 1.67 -2.68 -8.11
C MET A 54 2.08 -2.29 -9.54
N ARG A 55 2.84 -1.20 -9.72
CA ARG A 55 3.39 -0.81 -11.03
C ARG A 55 4.37 -1.85 -11.57
N ASN A 56 5.21 -2.40 -10.70
CA ASN A 56 6.21 -3.39 -11.10
C ASN A 56 5.55 -4.66 -11.65
N ILE A 57 4.62 -5.27 -10.90
CA ILE A 57 3.94 -6.47 -11.37
C ILE A 57 3.16 -6.21 -12.66
N PHE A 58 2.49 -5.07 -12.76
CA PHE A 58 1.77 -4.71 -13.98
C PHE A 58 2.71 -4.52 -15.18
N SER A 59 3.88 -3.90 -14.99
CA SER A 59 4.86 -3.74 -16.07
C SER A 59 5.38 -5.08 -16.59
N GLN A 60 5.49 -6.09 -15.72
CA GLN A 60 5.89 -7.44 -16.10
C GLN A 60 4.83 -8.16 -16.95
N VAL A 61 3.54 -7.92 -16.64
CA VAL A 61 2.43 -8.35 -17.51
C VAL A 61 2.53 -7.71 -18.89
N GLN A 62 2.75 -6.40 -18.94
CA GLN A 62 2.86 -5.67 -20.21
C GLN A 62 4.04 -6.15 -21.07
N ARG A 63 5.14 -6.54 -20.44
CA ARG A 63 6.32 -7.13 -21.11
C ARG A 63 6.10 -8.57 -21.56
N GLY A 64 4.98 -9.21 -21.18
CA GLY A 64 4.65 -10.59 -21.53
C GLY A 64 5.39 -11.63 -20.67
N GLN A 65 5.97 -11.24 -19.53
CA GLN A 65 6.56 -12.17 -18.59
C GLN A 65 5.49 -13.02 -17.89
N TYR A 66 4.38 -12.38 -17.53
CA TYR A 66 3.21 -13.04 -16.97
C TYR A 66 1.98 -12.76 -17.84
N SER A 67 1.13 -13.75 -17.99
CA SER A 67 -0.18 -13.60 -18.65
C SER A 67 -1.22 -13.03 -17.69
N PHE A 68 -1.08 -13.37 -16.41
CA PHE A 68 -2.02 -13.03 -15.38
C PHE A 68 -1.28 -12.72 -14.09
N VAL A 69 -1.67 -11.66 -13.39
CA VAL A 69 -1.07 -11.26 -12.12
C VAL A 69 -2.12 -10.88 -11.11
N GLN A 70 -1.78 -11.07 -9.85
CA GLN A 70 -2.60 -10.72 -8.70
C GLN A 70 -1.84 -9.76 -7.79
N PHE A 71 -2.49 -8.71 -7.38
CA PHE A 71 -2.13 -7.89 -6.23
C PHE A 71 -3.01 -8.30 -5.06
N ASP A 72 -2.42 -8.76 -3.98
CA ASP A 72 -3.13 -9.27 -2.80
C ASP A 72 -2.73 -8.46 -1.57
N ILE A 73 -3.70 -8.14 -0.74
CA ILE A 73 -3.49 -7.47 0.54
C ILE A 73 -4.31 -8.16 1.62
N GLN A 74 -3.65 -8.55 2.70
CA GLN A 74 -4.26 -9.24 3.83
C GLN A 74 -3.78 -8.62 5.14
N LYS A 75 -4.59 -8.72 6.19
CA LYS A 75 -4.22 -8.34 7.55
C LYS A 75 -4.00 -9.59 8.38
N SER A 76 -2.81 -9.73 8.93
CA SER A 76 -2.43 -10.81 9.83
C SER A 76 -1.92 -10.22 11.15
N GLY A 77 -2.73 -10.29 12.19
CA GLY A 77 -2.41 -9.70 13.48
C GLY A 77 -2.14 -8.20 13.40
N ASN A 78 -0.91 -7.80 13.72
CA ASN A 78 -0.46 -6.41 13.70
C ASN A 78 0.27 -6.02 12.41
N GLU A 79 0.13 -6.78 11.34
CA GLU A 79 0.77 -6.51 10.06
C GLU A 79 -0.24 -6.59 8.91
N TYR A 80 -0.05 -5.73 7.91
CA TYR A 80 -0.62 -5.94 6.59
C TYR A 80 0.44 -6.59 5.71
N LEU A 81 0.06 -7.68 5.07
CA LEU A 81 0.87 -8.38 4.11
C LEU A 81 0.37 -7.99 2.72
N ILE A 82 1.23 -7.37 1.95
CA ILE A 82 0.93 -6.95 0.58
C ILE A 82 1.84 -7.74 -0.35
N SER A 83 1.26 -8.51 -1.25
CA SER A 83 2.00 -9.35 -2.17
C SER A 83 1.55 -9.15 -3.60
N SER A 84 2.46 -9.47 -4.51
CA SER A 84 2.16 -9.57 -5.94
C SER A 84 2.55 -10.95 -6.44
N ASN A 85 1.61 -11.62 -7.10
CA ASN A 85 1.77 -12.96 -7.64
C ASN A 85 1.65 -12.91 -9.16
N GLY A 86 2.48 -13.69 -9.85
CA GLY A 86 2.48 -13.77 -11.31
C GLY A 86 2.30 -15.20 -11.79
N MET A 87 1.51 -15.38 -12.83
CA MET A 87 1.36 -16.65 -13.52
C MET A 87 2.01 -16.58 -14.91
N PHE A 88 2.98 -17.46 -15.17
CA PHE A 88 3.69 -17.52 -16.44
C PHE A 88 2.76 -17.88 -17.60
N ILE A 89 3.13 -17.43 -18.81
CA ILE A 89 2.30 -17.57 -20.00
C ILE A 89 2.00 -19.03 -20.33
N ASP A 90 2.99 -19.90 -20.21
CA ASP A 90 2.83 -21.31 -20.55
C ASP A 90 1.83 -22.00 -19.62
N ARG A 91 1.91 -21.69 -18.33
CA ARG A 91 1.00 -22.23 -17.31
C ARG A 91 -0.41 -21.68 -17.42
N PHE A 92 -0.54 -20.41 -17.73
CA PHE A 92 -1.84 -19.83 -17.99
C PHE A 92 -2.50 -20.48 -19.22
N THR A 93 -1.73 -20.73 -20.27
CA THR A 93 -2.20 -21.37 -21.50
C THR A 93 -2.62 -22.82 -21.25
N ASP A 94 -1.80 -23.59 -20.54
CA ASP A 94 -2.13 -24.97 -20.17
C ASP A 94 -3.38 -25.03 -19.30
N TYR A 95 -3.45 -24.16 -18.33
CA TYR A 95 -4.60 -24.05 -17.45
C TYR A 95 -5.88 -23.71 -18.21
N VAL A 96 -5.85 -22.72 -19.13
CA VAL A 96 -7.00 -22.36 -19.98
C VAL A 96 -7.39 -23.55 -20.84
N ARG A 97 -6.42 -24.22 -21.46
CA ARG A 97 -6.64 -25.40 -22.32
C ARG A 97 -7.27 -26.55 -21.54
N ASP A 98 -6.75 -26.85 -20.35
CA ASP A 98 -7.25 -27.98 -19.54
C ASP A 98 -8.66 -27.69 -19.04
N LYS A 99 -8.98 -26.46 -18.69
CA LYS A 99 -10.33 -26.06 -18.31
C LYS A 99 -11.29 -26.04 -19.51
N TYR A 100 -10.81 -25.62 -20.67
CA TYR A 100 -11.60 -25.68 -21.91
C TYR A 100 -11.91 -27.13 -22.33
N ASN A 101 -10.94 -28.00 -22.18
CA ASN A 101 -11.11 -29.44 -22.53
C ASN A 101 -11.90 -30.22 -21.47
N ALA A 102 -11.86 -29.79 -20.19
CA ALA A 102 -12.55 -30.50 -19.11
C ALA A 102 -13.99 -30.06 -18.89
N SER A 103 -14.41 -28.96 -19.47
CA SER A 103 -15.75 -28.43 -19.29
C SER A 103 -16.51 -28.37 -20.59
N ASP A 104 -17.68 -28.95 -20.61
CA ASP A 104 -18.73 -28.67 -21.58
C ASP A 104 -19.18 -27.20 -21.61
N GLN A 105 -18.41 -26.25 -21.02
CA GLN A 105 -18.96 -24.96 -20.65
C GLN A 105 -18.03 -23.79 -20.98
N LEU A 106 -18.28 -23.14 -22.11
CA LEU A 106 -17.90 -21.75 -22.34
C LEU A 106 -18.24 -20.82 -21.16
N ASN A 107 -19.19 -21.18 -20.29
CA ASN A 107 -19.58 -20.47 -19.08
C ASN A 107 -18.51 -20.48 -17.99
N ASP A 108 -17.57 -21.42 -17.97
CA ASP A 108 -16.46 -21.44 -17.01
C ASP A 108 -15.37 -20.41 -17.31
N PHE A 109 -15.32 -19.86 -18.52
CA PHE A 109 -14.45 -18.73 -18.83
C PHE A 109 -14.76 -17.50 -17.96
N HIS A 110 -16.02 -17.30 -17.61
CA HIS A 110 -16.43 -16.25 -16.64
C HIS A 110 -15.98 -16.54 -15.22
N LYS A 111 -15.68 -17.77 -14.88
CA LYS A 111 -15.13 -18.13 -13.56
C LYS A 111 -13.66 -17.75 -13.38
N PHE A 112 -12.95 -17.37 -14.43
CA PHE A 112 -11.64 -16.70 -14.30
C PHE A 112 -11.75 -15.39 -13.54
N ALA A 113 -12.83 -14.65 -13.70
CA ALA A 113 -13.10 -13.47 -12.93
C ALA A 113 -13.29 -13.78 -11.43
N THR A 114 -13.89 -14.92 -11.08
CA THR A 114 -14.09 -15.35 -9.69
C THR A 114 -12.83 -15.90 -9.04
N ARG A 115 -11.81 -16.24 -9.83
CA ARG A 115 -10.54 -16.76 -9.32
C ARG A 115 -9.69 -15.73 -8.61
N CYS A 116 -9.89 -14.46 -8.89
CA CYS A 116 -9.22 -13.41 -8.13
C CYS A 116 -9.70 -13.34 -6.67
N SER A 117 -10.89 -13.86 -6.38
CA SER A 117 -11.49 -13.85 -5.05
C SER A 117 -11.09 -15.03 -4.17
N ASP A 118 -10.54 -16.09 -4.76
CA ASP A 118 -10.25 -17.34 -4.06
C ASP A 118 -8.73 -17.60 -4.00
N SER A 119 -8.18 -17.72 -2.79
CA SER A 119 -6.78 -18.10 -2.57
C SER A 119 -6.45 -19.49 -3.12
N LEU A 120 -7.43 -20.40 -3.12
CA LEU A 120 -7.26 -21.77 -3.62
C LEU A 120 -7.14 -21.85 -5.14
N THR A 121 -7.41 -20.80 -5.87
CA THR A 121 -7.40 -20.82 -7.35
C THR A 121 -6.06 -20.55 -7.98
N TRP A 122 -5.14 -19.97 -7.22
CA TRP A 122 -3.74 -19.86 -7.61
C TRP A 122 -3.00 -21.17 -7.30
N ASP A 123 -3.45 -21.87 -6.25
CA ASP A 123 -2.98 -23.21 -5.92
C ASP A 123 -3.70 -24.22 -6.80
N HIS A 124 -3.05 -24.71 -7.82
CA HIS A 124 -3.57 -25.87 -8.57
C HIS A 124 -3.62 -27.07 -7.65
N VAL A 125 -4.82 -27.61 -7.48
CA VAL A 125 -5.01 -28.87 -6.78
C VAL A 125 -4.14 -29.94 -7.45
N GLY A 126 -3.02 -30.29 -6.80
CA GLY A 126 -2.11 -31.34 -7.24
C GLY A 126 -0.82 -30.90 -7.94
N GLU A 127 -0.57 -29.61 -8.12
CA GLU A 127 0.70 -29.09 -8.61
C GLU A 127 1.44 -28.32 -7.51
N THR A 128 2.74 -28.57 -7.39
CA THR A 128 3.62 -27.84 -6.49
C THR A 128 3.73 -26.38 -6.88
N ASP A 129 3.93 -25.49 -5.91
CA ASP A 129 3.99 -24.02 -5.96
C ASP A 129 4.92 -23.39 -7.04
N GLU A 130 5.59 -24.21 -7.86
CA GLU A 130 6.53 -23.77 -8.89
C GLU A 130 5.91 -22.92 -10.02
N ASN A 131 4.57 -22.89 -10.09
CA ASN A 131 3.83 -22.25 -11.18
C ASN A 131 3.31 -20.87 -10.85
N ILE A 132 3.31 -20.53 -9.56
CA ILE A 132 2.95 -19.21 -9.04
C ILE A 132 4.16 -18.63 -8.38
N LEU A 133 4.64 -17.55 -8.94
CA LEU A 133 5.76 -16.84 -8.35
C LEU A 133 5.24 -15.65 -7.55
N THR A 134 5.50 -15.66 -6.23
CA THR A 134 5.41 -14.42 -5.45
C THR A 134 6.54 -13.51 -5.91
N VAL A 135 6.18 -12.51 -6.71
CA VAL A 135 7.17 -11.63 -7.35
C VAL A 135 7.78 -10.68 -6.35
N ASN A 136 6.96 -10.19 -5.44
CA ASN A 136 7.40 -9.33 -4.36
C ASN A 136 6.37 -9.32 -3.21
N GLN A 137 6.86 -9.08 -2.00
CA GLN A 137 6.07 -9.00 -0.79
C GLN A 137 6.61 -7.91 0.12
N ILE A 138 5.71 -7.12 0.68
CA ILE A 138 6.02 -6.12 1.70
C ILE A 138 5.15 -6.33 2.92
N SER A 139 5.73 -6.11 4.11
CA SER A 139 5.03 -6.11 5.39
C SER A 139 4.90 -4.69 5.91
N VAL A 140 3.72 -4.33 6.37
CA VAL A 140 3.38 -2.99 6.87
C VAL A 140 2.90 -3.10 8.31
N ASP A 141 3.53 -2.36 9.21
CA ASP A 141 3.15 -2.30 10.63
C ASP A 141 1.75 -1.68 10.79
N ALA A 142 0.76 -2.52 11.06
CA ALA A 142 -0.64 -2.13 11.23
C ALA A 142 -0.91 -1.34 12.52
N THR A 143 0.08 -1.27 13.44
CA THR A 143 -0.03 -0.42 14.65
C THR A 143 0.23 1.05 14.36
N ARG A 144 0.85 1.37 13.23
CA ARG A 144 1.24 2.73 12.82
C ARG A 144 0.56 3.18 11.55
N ILE A 145 0.38 2.26 10.61
CA ILE A 145 -0.18 2.53 9.28
C ILE A 145 -1.48 1.76 9.14
N GLY A 146 -2.54 2.47 8.84
CA GLY A 146 -3.82 1.90 8.47
C GLY A 146 -3.90 1.72 6.96
N ILE A 147 -4.53 0.65 6.52
CA ILE A 147 -4.90 0.43 5.12
C ILE A 147 -6.38 0.16 5.07
N GLY A 148 -7.08 0.83 4.17
CA GLY A 148 -8.53 0.73 4.07
C GLY A 148 -9.04 0.87 2.64
N VAL A 149 -10.24 0.38 2.41
CA VAL A 149 -10.95 0.44 1.14
C VAL A 149 -12.37 0.95 1.39
N ALA A 150 -12.77 1.98 0.66
CA ALA A 150 -14.14 2.53 0.73
C ALA A 150 -14.67 2.79 2.16
N GLY A 151 -13.80 3.24 3.06
CA GLY A 151 -14.17 3.56 4.44
C GLY A 151 -14.13 2.38 5.42
N SER A 152 -13.72 1.22 4.97
CA SER A 152 -13.52 0.03 5.81
C SER A 152 -12.04 -0.34 5.88
N ASP A 153 -11.60 -0.81 7.05
CA ASP A 153 -10.27 -1.41 7.20
C ASP A 153 -10.15 -2.70 6.41
N VAL A 154 -8.94 -2.98 5.94
CA VAL A 154 -8.61 -4.31 5.43
C VAL A 154 -8.73 -5.31 6.58
N SER A 155 -9.63 -6.27 6.40
CA SER A 155 -9.85 -7.38 7.34
C SER A 155 -8.87 -8.54 7.07
N SER A 156 -8.98 -9.60 7.88
CA SER A 156 -8.27 -10.86 7.65
C SER A 156 -8.61 -11.51 6.30
N ASP A 157 -9.82 -11.27 5.78
CA ASP A 157 -10.24 -11.82 4.48
C ASP A 157 -9.55 -11.13 3.31
N GLY A 158 -8.94 -9.98 3.57
CA GLY A 158 -8.12 -9.26 2.61
C GLY A 158 -8.87 -8.78 1.38
N GLY A 159 -8.09 -8.36 0.39
CA GLY A 159 -8.59 -7.94 -0.92
C GLY A 159 -7.58 -8.26 -2.01
N ARG A 160 -8.10 -8.60 -3.18
CA ARG A 160 -7.30 -9.00 -4.33
C ARG A 160 -7.73 -8.27 -5.57
N VAL A 161 -6.77 -7.94 -6.42
CA VAL A 161 -7.03 -7.37 -7.75
C VAL A 161 -6.17 -8.13 -8.74
N CYS A 162 -6.80 -8.63 -9.80
CA CYS A 162 -6.10 -9.38 -10.84
C CYS A 162 -6.15 -8.64 -12.17
N PHE A 163 -5.06 -8.72 -12.91
CA PHE A 163 -4.88 -8.06 -14.18
C PHE A 163 -4.36 -9.05 -15.24
N SER A 164 -4.82 -8.86 -16.48
CA SER A 164 -4.22 -9.45 -17.66
C SER A 164 -3.70 -8.38 -18.60
N LYS A 165 -2.87 -8.78 -19.57
CA LYS A 165 -2.24 -7.85 -20.52
C LYS A 165 -3.23 -6.99 -21.30
N ASP A 166 -4.34 -7.58 -21.70
CA ASP A 166 -5.39 -6.95 -22.52
C ASP A 166 -6.59 -6.47 -21.69
N GLY A 167 -6.52 -6.62 -20.37
CA GLY A 167 -7.61 -6.28 -19.46
C GLY A 167 -8.83 -7.21 -19.56
N THR A 168 -8.73 -8.33 -20.27
CA THR A 168 -9.83 -9.29 -20.43
C THR A 168 -10.20 -9.95 -19.12
N TYR A 169 -9.19 -10.25 -18.28
CA TYR A 169 -9.36 -10.90 -16.98
C TYR A 169 -9.12 -9.92 -15.84
N TYR A 170 -9.78 -8.81 -15.83
CA TYR A 170 -9.81 -7.91 -14.68
C TYR A 170 -10.89 -8.38 -13.70
N SER A 171 -10.50 -8.70 -12.48
CA SER A 171 -11.42 -9.09 -11.44
C SER A 171 -10.95 -8.60 -10.07
N PRO A 172 -11.68 -7.70 -9.42
CA PRO A 172 -11.51 -7.41 -8.00
C PRO A 172 -12.14 -8.51 -7.16
N GLY A 173 -11.53 -8.80 -6.01
CA GLY A 173 -12.03 -9.76 -5.04
C GLY A 173 -11.93 -9.22 -3.62
N GLY A 174 -12.67 -9.84 -2.68
CA GLY A 174 -12.67 -9.43 -1.29
C GLY A 174 -13.18 -8.00 -1.10
N ILE A 175 -12.46 -7.21 -0.33
CA ILE A 175 -12.85 -5.83 -0.01
C ILE A 175 -12.87 -4.87 -1.21
N PHE A 176 -12.23 -5.22 -2.32
CA PHE A 176 -12.23 -4.40 -3.54
C PHE A 176 -13.50 -4.57 -4.37
N LEU A 177 -14.49 -5.29 -3.87
CA LEU A 177 -15.77 -5.48 -4.51
C LEU A 177 -16.91 -4.99 -3.60
N SER A 178 -17.72 -4.06 -4.08
CA SER A 178 -18.95 -3.63 -3.41
C SER A 178 -20.16 -4.06 -4.24
N GLY A 179 -20.78 -5.17 -3.85
CA GLY A 179 -21.79 -5.82 -4.67
C GLY A 179 -21.21 -6.27 -6.02
N SER A 180 -21.67 -5.67 -7.12
CA SER A 180 -21.15 -5.91 -8.47
C SER A 180 -20.20 -4.82 -8.96
N THR A 181 -19.89 -3.81 -8.11
CA THR A 181 -19.08 -2.65 -8.51
C THR A 181 -17.64 -2.80 -8.03
N PRO A 182 -16.65 -2.79 -8.92
CA PRO A 182 -15.24 -2.78 -8.57
C PRO A 182 -14.87 -1.52 -7.77
N ILE A 183 -14.10 -1.70 -6.72
CA ILE A 183 -13.46 -0.60 -5.98
C ILE A 183 -12.01 -0.53 -6.44
N GLU A 184 -11.68 0.48 -7.21
CA GLU A 184 -10.37 0.67 -7.82
C GLU A 184 -9.50 1.65 -7.01
N ARG A 185 -9.59 1.56 -5.68
CA ARG A 185 -8.93 2.50 -4.79
C ARG A 185 -8.56 1.88 -3.44
N LEU A 186 -7.35 2.16 -2.99
CA LEU A 186 -6.81 1.79 -1.68
C LEU A 186 -6.37 3.05 -0.94
N PHE A 187 -6.68 3.16 0.34
CA PHE A 187 -6.24 4.25 1.19
C PHE A 187 -5.16 3.79 2.17
N ILE A 188 -4.12 4.60 2.32
CA ILE A 188 -3.02 4.37 3.26
C ILE A 188 -2.91 5.62 4.13
N CYS A 189 -3.01 5.43 5.43
CA CYS A 189 -3.09 6.54 6.40
C CYS A 189 -2.37 6.20 7.71
N THR A 190 -2.29 7.15 8.61
CA THR A 190 -1.90 6.88 10.00
C THR A 190 -3.04 6.22 10.77
N VAL A 191 -2.71 5.21 11.57
CA VAL A 191 -3.68 4.60 12.51
C VAL A 191 -4.11 5.64 13.54
N ARG A 192 -5.39 5.68 13.83
CA ARG A 192 -5.98 6.53 14.87
C ARG A 192 -5.73 5.95 16.26
N SER A 193 -5.80 6.79 17.26
CA SER A 193 -5.75 6.38 18.68
C SER A 193 -6.91 5.42 19.06
N SER A 194 -7.98 5.41 18.28
CA SER A 194 -9.10 4.48 18.42
C SER A 194 -8.84 3.09 17.85
N GLY A 195 -7.64 2.85 17.26
CA GLY A 195 -7.28 1.56 16.66
C GLY A 195 -7.99 1.24 15.33
N THR A 196 -8.79 2.17 14.80
CA THR A 196 -9.41 2.03 13.49
C THR A 196 -8.45 2.49 12.39
N GLY A 197 -8.39 1.76 11.29
CA GLY A 197 -7.55 2.09 10.14
C GLY A 197 -8.05 3.30 9.35
N CYS A 198 -7.86 3.30 8.04
CA CYS A 198 -8.29 4.40 7.20
C CYS A 198 -9.82 4.42 7.07
N SER A 199 -10.48 5.31 7.80
CA SER A 199 -11.89 5.60 7.59
C SER A 199 -12.04 6.86 6.73
N LEU A 200 -12.99 6.82 5.81
CA LEU A 200 -13.36 7.96 4.99
C LEU A 200 -14.76 8.44 5.36
N GLY A 201 -14.96 9.75 5.33
CA GLY A 201 -16.26 10.36 5.44
C GLY A 201 -17.13 10.16 4.18
N VAL A 202 -18.34 10.71 4.22
CA VAL A 202 -19.38 10.54 3.18
C VAL A 202 -18.91 10.96 1.79
N ASN A 203 -17.96 11.90 1.69
CA ASN A 203 -17.43 12.43 0.43
C ASN A 203 -16.08 11.81 0.02
N ASN A 204 -15.72 10.64 0.52
CA ASN A 204 -14.38 10.07 0.36
C ASN A 204 -13.25 10.97 0.89
N GLU A 205 -13.55 11.84 1.84
CA GLU A 205 -12.60 12.69 2.51
C GLU A 205 -12.12 12.02 3.80
N PRO A 206 -10.81 12.06 4.09
CA PRO A 206 -10.33 11.58 5.38
C PRO A 206 -10.81 12.51 6.49
N PRO A 207 -11.13 11.96 7.67
CA PRO A 207 -11.50 12.78 8.83
C PRO A 207 -10.37 13.73 9.22
N SER A 208 -10.72 14.83 9.88
CA SER A 208 -9.78 15.92 10.23
C SER A 208 -8.56 15.49 11.05
N ASP A 209 -8.65 14.35 11.74
CA ASP A 209 -7.55 13.75 12.52
C ASP A 209 -6.67 12.79 11.70
N GLN A 210 -7.04 12.47 10.45
CA GLN A 210 -6.27 11.64 9.50
C GLN A 210 -5.69 12.45 8.33
N LYS A 211 -4.97 13.52 8.63
CA LYS A 211 -4.43 14.47 7.62
C LYS A 211 -3.38 13.88 6.67
N ASN A 212 -2.77 12.76 7.01
CA ASN A 212 -1.72 12.11 6.22
C ASN A 212 -2.28 10.89 5.52
N THR A 213 -3.28 11.10 4.65
CA THR A 213 -3.91 10.02 3.89
C THR A 213 -3.49 10.09 2.43
N PHE A 214 -3.12 8.94 1.91
CA PHE A 214 -2.81 8.72 0.50
C PHE A 214 -3.84 7.78 -0.09
N ALA A 215 -4.21 8.03 -1.35
CA ALA A 215 -5.04 7.15 -2.15
C ALA A 215 -4.20 6.56 -3.29
N LEU A 216 -4.18 5.25 -3.39
CA LEU A 216 -3.66 4.53 -4.53
C LEU A 216 -4.86 4.13 -5.40
N GLU A 217 -4.92 4.65 -6.60
CA GLU A 217 -5.98 4.36 -7.58
C GLU A 217 -5.39 3.61 -8.76
N TRP A 218 -6.19 2.70 -9.31
CA TRP A 218 -5.79 1.94 -10.50
C TRP A 218 -6.95 1.79 -11.47
N SER A 219 -6.64 1.50 -12.71
CA SER A 219 -7.61 1.11 -13.71
C SER A 219 -7.43 -0.36 -14.11
N ARG A 220 -8.42 -0.95 -14.77
CA ARG A 220 -8.33 -2.30 -15.32
C ARG A 220 -7.15 -2.50 -16.30
N PHE A 221 -6.64 -1.42 -16.88
CA PHE A 221 -5.49 -1.43 -17.77
C PHE A 221 -4.17 -1.13 -17.07
N GLY A 222 -4.18 -1.05 -15.71
CA GLY A 222 -2.98 -0.87 -14.89
C GLY A 222 -2.42 0.53 -14.85
N ASN A 223 -3.19 1.54 -15.20
CA ASN A 223 -2.81 2.92 -14.87
C ASN A 223 -2.91 3.09 -13.36
N ILE A 224 -1.80 3.39 -12.72
CA ILE A 224 -1.70 3.50 -11.27
C ILE A 224 -1.29 4.91 -10.91
N SER A 225 -2.14 5.60 -10.17
CA SER A 225 -1.89 6.94 -9.65
C SER A 225 -1.84 6.93 -8.11
N LEU A 226 -0.96 7.75 -7.57
CA LEU A 226 -0.86 8.00 -6.14
C LEU A 226 -1.27 9.43 -5.85
N LYS A 227 -2.26 9.62 -4.99
CA LYS A 227 -2.78 10.93 -4.60
C LYS A 227 -2.60 11.15 -3.12
N LYS A 228 -2.36 12.39 -2.72
CA LYS A 228 -2.35 12.81 -1.32
C LYS A 228 -3.55 13.70 -1.05
N TYR A 229 -4.22 13.50 0.08
CA TYR A 229 -5.27 14.41 0.51
C TYR A 229 -4.69 15.70 1.11
N SER A 230 -5.25 16.83 0.69
CA SER A 230 -4.99 18.16 1.22
C SER A 230 -6.31 18.83 1.61
N GLU A 231 -6.40 19.40 2.81
CA GLU A 231 -7.61 20.08 3.29
C GLU A 231 -8.05 21.24 2.39
N SER A 232 -7.09 21.91 1.73
CA SER A 232 -7.37 23.08 0.88
C SER A 232 -7.73 22.72 -0.56
N ASN A 233 -7.18 21.63 -1.08
CA ASN A 233 -7.23 21.29 -2.52
C ASN A 233 -7.80 19.90 -2.80
N GLY A 234 -8.26 19.17 -1.76
CA GLY A 234 -8.72 17.80 -1.91
C GLY A 234 -7.60 16.82 -2.28
N TRP A 235 -7.88 15.90 -3.18
CA TRP A 235 -6.92 14.89 -3.64
C TRP A 235 -5.97 15.45 -4.70
N ILE A 236 -4.66 15.44 -4.42
CA ILE A 236 -3.60 15.97 -5.29
C ILE A 236 -2.70 14.81 -5.72
N GLU A 237 -2.47 14.68 -7.02
CA GLU A 237 -1.55 13.69 -7.58
C GLU A 237 -0.10 13.94 -7.13
N GLN A 238 0.66 12.84 -6.87
CA GLN A 238 2.03 12.88 -6.37
C GLN A 238 3.05 12.42 -7.41
#